data_ab02b3a97185d439f0b26ee732d61032
#
_entry.id   ab02b3a97185d439f0b26ee732d61032
#
_cell.length_a   1.000
_cell.length_b   1.000
_cell.length_c   1.000
_cell.angle_alpha   90.00
_cell.angle_beta   90.00
_cell.angle_gamma   90.00
#
_symmetry.space_group_name_H-M   'P 1'
#
loop_
_entity.id
_entity.type
_entity.pdbx_description
1 polymer ?
#
loop_
_entity_poly.entity_id
_entity_poly.type
_entity_poly.pdbx_seq_one_letter_code
_entity_poly.pdbx_strand_id
1 'polypeptide(L)'
;MAYGLPDWLTGASKPEQPAAAPKTGDGGRVAPDRNSRELCYESRDIFFECLDKNNILDAIREDEKARKSCPQEVADYERDCARSWIKYFKEKRVQDWKRDQTIAQIQKEDAEAARKAKEGRKGFF
;
A
#
# COMPACT_ATOMS: atom_id res chain seq x y z
N MET A 1 -9.20 3.34 -8.99
CA MET A 1 -8.71 3.71 -8.78
C MET A 1 -7.66 3.68 -9.15
N ALA A 2 -7.48 3.56 -9.63
CA ALA A 2 -6.49 3.46 -10.07
C ALA A 2 -5.54 4.19 -9.80
N TYR A 3 -5.74 4.80 -9.22
CA TYR A 3 -5.03 5.62 -8.90
C TYR A 3 -3.78 5.40 -8.91
N GLY A 4 -3.24 5.35 -9.66
CA GLY A 4 -2.03 5.35 -9.58
C GLY A 4 -1.26 4.19 -9.65
N LEU A 5 -1.84 3.19 -9.83
CA LEU A 5 -1.08 2.01 -9.94
C LEU A 5 -0.44 1.96 -11.27
N PRO A 6 0.85 1.76 -11.32
CA PRO A 6 1.51 1.59 -12.60
C PRO A 6 0.99 0.35 -13.28
N ASP A 7 1.03 0.35 -14.55
CA ASP A 7 0.58 -0.81 -15.29
C ASP A 7 1.35 -2.05 -14.91
N TRP A 8 2.63 -1.92 -14.68
CA TRP A 8 3.41 -3.07 -14.32
C TRP A 8 2.92 -3.67 -13.02
N LEU A 9 2.31 -2.85 -12.19
CA LEU A 9 1.84 -3.35 -10.94
C LEU A 9 0.51 -4.02 -11.08
N THR A 10 -0.31 -3.55 -11.92
CA THR A 10 -1.59 -4.17 -12.11
C THR A 10 -1.46 -5.41 -12.95
N GLY A 11 -0.32 -5.62 -13.46
CA GLY A 11 -0.16 -6.80 -14.21
C GLY A 11 -0.59 -6.60 -15.56
N ALA A 12 -1.15 -5.60 -15.77
CA ALA A 12 -1.64 -5.46 -16.97
C ALA A 12 -0.55 -5.39 -17.83
N SER A 13 0.22 -4.93 -17.59
CA SER A 13 1.13 -4.81 -18.40
C SER A 13 2.24 -5.41 -18.17
N LYS A 14 2.45 -5.54 -18.02
CA LYS A 14 3.34 -5.88 -17.86
C LYS A 14 3.95 -5.96 -17.32
N PRO A 15 4.32 -6.13 -17.29
CA PRO A 15 4.88 -6.28 -16.79
C PRO A 15 5.86 -6.34 -16.44
N GLU A 16 6.14 -6.19 -16.56
CA GLU A 16 7.03 -6.21 -16.28
C GLU A 16 7.41 -6.52 -15.38
N GLN A 17 7.13 -6.96 -15.14
CA GLN A 17 7.30 -7.25 -14.20
C GLN A 17 8.19 -7.54 -13.90
N PRO A 18 8.47 -7.26 -13.74
CA PRO A 18 9.36 -7.20 -13.40
C PRO A 18 10.10 -8.09 -13.01
N ALA A 19 10.42 -7.98 -12.66
CA ALA A 19 11.10 -8.67 -12.03
C ALA A 19 11.19 -9.80 -12.36
N ALA A 20 10.82 -9.92 -12.75
CA ALA A 20 10.64 -10.89 -12.83
C ALA A 20 11.37 -11.64 -13.59
N ALA A 21 12.10 -11.55 -13.83
CA ALA A 21 12.82 -12.23 -14.53
C ALA A 21 13.19 -13.42 -14.03
N PRO A 22 13.02 -14.25 -14.40
CA PRO A 22 13.19 -15.43 -13.86
C PRO A 22 14.41 -15.96 -14.13
N LYS A 23 14.72 -16.44 -13.69
CA LYS A 23 15.70 -16.92 -13.74
C LYS A 23 15.88 -17.96 -13.58
N THR A 24 15.83 -18.40 -13.45
CA THR A 24 15.90 -19.47 -13.64
C THR A 24 17.05 -20.05 -13.22
N GLY A 25 17.22 -21.01 -12.98
CA GLY A 25 18.23 -21.68 -12.43
C GLY A 25 19.46 -21.01 -12.39
N ASP A 26 19.57 -20.02 -12.99
CA ASP A 26 20.79 -19.39 -12.96
C ASP A 26 20.80 -18.39 -11.88
N GLY A 27 20.00 -18.52 -10.96
CA GLY A 27 20.05 -17.58 -9.92
C GLY A 27 19.33 -16.34 -10.23
N GLY A 28 18.87 -16.24 -11.36
CA GLY A 28 18.13 -15.10 -11.69
C GLY A 28 16.83 -15.18 -11.04
N ARG A 29 15.93 -14.36 -11.34
CA ARG A 29 14.78 -14.46 -10.73
C ARG A 29 13.79 -14.88 -11.59
N VAL A 30 12.87 -15.42 -11.15
CA VAL A 30 11.77 -15.88 -11.86
C VAL A 30 10.67 -14.94 -11.62
N ALA A 31 10.00 -14.54 -12.62
CA ALA A 31 8.84 -13.71 -12.45
C ALA A 31 7.81 -14.50 -11.65
N PRO A 32 7.20 -13.90 -10.67
CA PRO A 32 6.20 -14.60 -9.88
C PRO A 32 5.02 -15.00 -10.76
N ASP A 33 4.57 -16.21 -10.62
CA ASP A 33 3.40 -16.63 -11.35
C ASP A 33 2.18 -16.19 -10.58
N ARG A 34 1.01 -16.56 -11.08
CA ARG A 34 -0.23 -16.11 -10.44
C ARG A 34 -0.33 -16.58 -9.01
N ASN A 35 -0.01 -17.82 -8.76
CA ASN A 35 -0.11 -18.35 -7.40
C ASN A 35 0.85 -17.66 -6.46
N SER A 36 2.05 -17.40 -6.93
CA SER A 36 3.03 -16.71 -6.11
C SER A 36 2.58 -15.29 -5.78
N ARG A 37 1.98 -14.63 -6.75
CA ARG A 37 1.49 -13.28 -6.50
C ARG A 37 0.35 -13.27 -5.50
N GLU A 38 -0.55 -14.22 -5.62
CA GLU A 38 -1.65 -14.31 -4.66
C GLU A 38 -1.14 -14.57 -3.26
N LEU A 39 -0.15 -15.44 -3.14
CA LEU A 39 0.44 -15.71 -1.85
C LEU A 39 1.10 -14.47 -1.27
N CYS A 40 1.79 -13.71 -2.11
CA CYS A 40 2.40 -12.47 -1.66
C CYS A 40 1.34 -11.49 -1.18
N TYR A 41 0.25 -11.37 -1.92
CA TYR A 41 -0.82 -10.45 -1.53
C TYR A 41 -1.44 -10.85 -0.21
N GLU A 42 -1.64 -12.13 0.01
CA GLU A 42 -2.20 -12.60 1.26
C GLU A 42 -1.28 -12.31 2.43
N SER A 43 0.00 -12.61 2.26
CA SER A 43 0.96 -12.34 3.32
C SER A 43 1.09 -10.84 3.58
N ARG A 44 1.04 -10.04 2.53
CA ARG A 44 1.08 -8.60 2.67
C ARG A 44 -0.12 -8.09 3.46
N ASP A 45 -1.30 -8.59 3.14
CA ASP A 45 -2.50 -8.13 3.81
C ASP A 45 -2.48 -8.50 5.29
N ILE A 46 -2.03 -9.70 5.60
CA ILE A 46 -1.93 -10.14 6.98
C ILE A 46 -0.91 -9.29 7.75
N PHE A 47 0.20 -9.00 7.11
CA PHE A 47 1.24 -8.17 7.71
C PHE A 47 0.71 -6.76 7.97
N PHE A 48 0.03 -6.19 7.00
CA PHE A 48 -0.50 -4.84 7.15
C PHE A 48 -1.58 -4.79 8.21
N GLU A 49 -2.37 -5.83 8.31
CA GLU A 49 -3.36 -5.89 9.37
C GLU A 49 -2.70 -5.90 10.75
N CYS A 50 -1.62 -6.64 10.88
CA CYS A 50 -0.88 -6.65 12.13
C CYS A 50 -0.29 -5.28 12.43
N LEU A 51 0.21 -4.59 11.41
CA LEU A 51 0.70 -3.24 11.60
C LEU A 51 -0.40 -2.30 12.08
N ASP A 52 -1.59 -2.44 11.52
CA ASP A 52 -2.72 -1.62 11.95
C ASP A 52 -3.06 -1.86 13.41
N LYS A 53 -3.02 -3.10 13.83
CA LYS A 53 -3.31 -3.43 15.21
C LYS A 53 -2.29 -2.86 16.17
N ASN A 54 -1.08 -2.65 15.70
CA ASN A 54 -0.01 -2.12 16.54
C ASN A 54 0.27 -0.65 16.26
N ASN A 55 -0.59 0.00 15.49
CA ASN A 55 -0.47 1.43 15.18
C ASN A 55 0.84 1.78 14.51
N ILE A 56 1.28 0.93 13.61
CA ILE A 56 2.48 1.17 12.82
C ILE A 56 2.04 1.49 11.41
N LEU A 57 2.32 2.68 10.95
CA LEU A 57 1.99 3.03 9.59
C LEU A 57 3.17 2.77 8.66
N ASP A 58 4.33 3.29 9.03
CA ASP A 58 5.49 3.23 8.16
C ASP A 58 6.41 2.11 8.61
N ALA A 59 6.29 0.96 7.97
CA ALA A 59 7.08 -0.20 8.37
C ALA A 59 8.53 -0.09 7.94
N ILE A 60 8.87 0.89 7.12
CA ILE A 60 10.26 1.09 6.76
C ILE A 60 10.98 1.87 7.86
N ARG A 61 10.37 2.95 8.32
CA ARG A 61 10.96 3.72 9.40
C ARG A 61 10.91 3.00 10.72
N GLU A 62 9.83 2.29 10.97
CA GLU A 62 9.66 1.59 12.22
C GLU A 62 9.85 0.09 12.02
N ASP A 63 10.84 -0.26 11.23
CA ASP A 63 11.08 -1.65 10.89
C ASP A 63 11.33 -2.50 12.13
N GLU A 64 12.09 -1.99 13.08
CA GLU A 64 12.35 -2.72 14.30
C GLU A 64 11.06 -3.01 15.06
N LYS A 65 10.22 -2.00 15.19
CA LYS A 65 8.97 -2.16 15.91
C LYS A 65 8.07 -3.15 15.20
N ALA A 66 8.05 -3.09 13.88
CA ALA A 66 7.25 -4.01 13.10
C ALA A 66 7.74 -5.44 13.29
N ARG A 67 9.04 -5.65 13.29
CA ARG A 67 9.58 -7.00 13.47
C ARG A 67 9.32 -7.53 14.86
N LYS A 68 9.31 -6.65 15.85
CA LYS A 68 9.01 -7.08 17.20
C LYS A 68 7.54 -7.39 17.38
N SER A 69 6.68 -6.57 16.80
CA SER A 69 5.24 -6.74 16.99
C SER A 69 4.66 -7.82 16.10
N CYS A 70 5.23 -7.99 14.92
CA CYS A 70 4.69 -8.93 13.94
C CYS A 70 5.78 -9.83 13.38
N PRO A 71 6.46 -10.59 14.22
CA PRO A 71 7.61 -11.37 13.73
C PRO A 71 7.23 -12.40 12.69
N GLN A 72 6.15 -13.11 12.90
CA GLN A 72 5.76 -14.14 11.95
C GLN A 72 5.25 -13.52 10.66
N GLU A 73 4.47 -12.47 10.79
CA GLU A 73 3.91 -11.81 9.62
C GLU A 73 5.00 -11.19 8.75
N VAL A 74 6.02 -10.62 9.39
CA VAL A 74 7.14 -10.08 8.65
C VAL A 74 7.87 -11.19 7.91
N ALA A 75 8.11 -12.30 8.58
CA ALA A 75 8.82 -13.42 7.96
C ALA A 75 8.05 -13.96 6.77
N ASP A 76 6.75 -14.12 6.92
CA ASP A 76 5.93 -14.64 5.84
C ASP A 76 5.91 -13.69 4.66
N TYR A 77 5.78 -12.40 4.94
CA TYR A 77 5.75 -11.39 3.89
C TYR A 77 7.07 -11.37 3.11
N GLU A 78 8.18 -11.41 3.84
CA GLU A 78 9.48 -11.39 3.19
C GLU A 78 9.76 -12.68 2.42
N ARG A 79 9.19 -13.78 2.88
CA ARG A 79 9.37 -15.03 2.18
C ARG A 79 8.55 -15.08 0.90
N ASP A 80 7.33 -14.57 0.96
CA ASP A 80 6.38 -14.76 -0.13
C ASP A 80 6.44 -13.69 -1.21
N CYS A 81 7.06 -12.56 -0.93
CA CYS A 81 7.07 -11.45 -1.87
C CYS A 81 8.47 -11.15 -2.37
N ALA A 82 8.56 -10.69 -3.59
CA ALA A 82 9.82 -10.25 -4.15
C ALA A 82 10.29 -9.01 -3.41
N ARG A 83 11.61 -8.86 -3.31
CA ARG A 83 12.17 -7.79 -2.51
C ARG A 83 11.71 -6.40 -2.95
N SER A 84 11.66 -6.17 -4.26
CA SER A 84 11.23 -4.87 -4.75
C SER A 84 9.77 -4.61 -4.42
N TRP A 85 8.96 -5.65 -4.40
CA TRP A 85 7.55 -5.50 -4.05
C TRP A 85 7.39 -5.24 -2.57
N ILE A 86 8.22 -5.84 -1.75
CA ILE A 86 8.17 -5.61 -0.31
C ILE A 86 8.33 -4.13 -0.02
N LYS A 87 9.36 -3.53 -0.59
CA LYS A 87 9.60 -2.11 -0.37
C LYS A 87 8.49 -1.26 -0.97
N TYR A 88 8.07 -1.62 -2.17
CA TYR A 88 7.04 -0.85 -2.85
C TYR A 88 5.75 -0.80 -2.04
N PHE A 89 5.31 -1.94 -1.55
CA PHE A 89 4.06 -1.97 -0.82
C PHE A 89 4.15 -1.23 0.51
N LYS A 90 5.30 -1.29 1.16
CA LYS A 90 5.48 -0.53 2.38
C LYS A 90 5.40 0.98 2.13
N GLU A 91 6.03 1.42 1.06
CA GLU A 91 5.99 2.83 0.71
C GLU A 91 4.60 3.26 0.26
N LYS A 92 3.96 2.41 -0.51
CA LYS A 92 2.62 2.71 -0.99
C LYS A 92 1.64 2.84 0.16
N ARG A 93 1.79 2.01 1.17
CA ARG A 93 0.92 2.07 2.34
C ARG A 93 0.94 3.46 2.97
N VAL A 94 2.11 4.03 3.12
CA VAL A 94 2.25 5.35 3.69
C VAL A 94 1.68 6.42 2.76
N GLN A 95 1.96 6.29 1.48
CA GLN A 95 1.47 7.27 0.52
C GLN A 95 -0.04 7.25 0.41
N ASP A 96 -0.62 6.06 0.43
CA ASP A 96 -2.08 5.94 0.38
C ASP A 96 -2.71 6.57 1.62
N TRP A 97 -2.10 6.36 2.77
CA TRP A 97 -2.62 6.96 3.99
C TRP A 97 -2.58 8.48 3.91
N LYS A 98 -1.46 9.02 3.45
CA LYS A 98 -1.34 10.47 3.32
C LYS A 98 -2.35 11.03 2.33
N ARG A 99 -2.54 10.34 1.23
CA ARG A 99 -3.51 10.77 0.24
C ARG A 99 -4.91 10.75 0.82
N ASP A 100 -5.24 9.69 1.54
CA ASP A 100 -6.57 9.59 2.14
C ASP A 100 -6.80 10.68 3.17
N GLN A 101 -5.78 11.03 3.94
CA GLN A 101 -5.88 12.12 4.90
C GLN A 101 -6.11 13.44 4.18
N THR A 102 -5.41 13.65 3.08
CA THR A 102 -5.59 14.89 2.31
C THR A 102 -6.99 14.97 1.72
N ILE A 103 -7.47 13.87 1.18
CA ILE A 103 -8.81 13.83 0.61
C ILE A 103 -9.85 14.10 1.69
N ALA A 104 -9.69 13.48 2.84
CA ALA A 104 -10.64 13.69 3.94
C ALA A 104 -10.64 15.14 4.38
N GLN A 105 -9.46 15.76 4.42
CA GLN A 105 -9.36 17.17 4.81
C GLN A 105 -10.04 18.06 3.80
N ILE A 106 -9.83 17.80 2.52
CA ILE A 106 -10.46 18.59 1.47
C ILE A 106 -11.97 18.45 1.54
N GLN A 107 -12.46 17.24 1.73
CA GLN A 107 -13.90 17.03 1.83
C GLN A 107 -14.49 17.76 3.03
N LYS A 108 -13.78 17.76 4.12
CA LYS A 108 -14.23 18.46 5.31
C LYS A 108 -14.31 19.96 5.08
N GLU A 109 -13.27 20.51 4.45
CA GLU A 109 -13.23 21.94 4.17
C GLU A 109 -14.33 22.32 3.18
N ASP A 110 -14.56 21.48 2.18
CA ASP A 110 -15.62 21.75 1.22
C ASP A 110 -16.98 21.73 1.90
N ALA A 111 -17.20 20.79 2.80
CA ALA A 111 -18.47 20.72 3.50
C ALA A 111 -18.68 21.94 4.38
N GLU A 112 -17.61 22.39 5.05
CA GLU A 112 -17.72 23.58 5.89
C GLU A 112 -17.97 24.82 5.05
N ALA A 113 -17.29 24.91 3.91
CA ALA A 113 -17.49 26.07 3.03
C ALA A 113 -18.92 26.08 2.50
N ALA A 114 -19.45 24.93 2.13
CA ALA A 114 -20.82 24.84 1.65
C ALA A 114 -21.80 25.24 2.73
N ARG A 115 -21.54 24.80 3.97
CA ARG A 115 -22.42 25.15 5.08
C ARG A 115 -22.38 26.65 5.35
N LYS A 116 -21.18 27.23 5.33
CA LYS A 116 -21.05 28.66 5.56
C LYS A 116 -21.72 29.47 4.48
N ALA A 117 -21.58 29.05 3.24
CA ALA A 117 -22.22 29.73 2.14
C ALA A 117 -23.73 29.71 2.31
N LYS A 118 -24.24 28.57 2.77
CA LYS A 118 -25.67 28.44 2.98
C LYS A 118 -26.12 29.34 4.12
N GLU A 119 -25.35 29.40 5.19
CA GLU A 119 -25.69 30.27 6.31
C GLU A 119 -25.62 31.72 5.92
N GLY A 120 -24.61 32.10 5.16
CA GLY A 120 -24.51 33.46 4.69
C GLY A 120 -25.68 33.84 3.81
N ARG A 121 -26.13 32.91 2.98
CA ARG A 121 -27.27 33.18 2.14
C ARG A 121 -28.52 33.40 2.96
N LYS A 122 -28.68 32.62 4.01
CA LYS A 122 -29.80 32.81 4.89
C LYS A 122 -29.76 34.15 5.56
N GLY A 123 -28.58 34.57 5.92
CA GLY A 123 -28.43 35.85 6.60
C GLY A 123 -28.80 37.04 5.77
N PHE A 124 -28.88 36.83 4.45
CA PHE A 124 -29.25 37.92 3.61
C PHE A 124 -30.71 38.18 3.63
N PHE A 125 -31.49 37.28 4.06
CA PHE A 125 -32.91 37.44 4.16
C PHE A 125 -33.35 37.34 5.59
#